data_a72a36f532e33f345ee448529c799205
#
_entry.id   a72a36f532e33f345ee448529c799205
#
_cell.length_a   1.000
_cell.length_b   1.000
_cell.length_c   1.000
_cell.angle_alpha   90.00
_cell.angle_beta   90.00
_cell.angle_gamma   90.00
#
_symmetry.space_group_name_H-M   'P 1'
#
loop_
_entity.id
_entity.type
_entity.pdbx_description
1 polymer ?
#
loop_
_entity_poly.entity_id
_entity_poly.type
_entity_poly.pdbx_seq_one_letter_code
_entity_poly.pdbx_strand_id
1 'polypeptide(L)'
;VIAHSDKEDAAPTWKRTYGHRPLLGFVDHGPGGTGEPVAALLRPGNAGANTATDHITAAQLALARLPKKYRHGRQTLIRTDSAGGTHDFVARLAQRGRWLSYSVGMVITEAIHQHVLQVPESAWTAAVEANGGIRDGAWVAELTRPEAPLSAPPRRQCRLALPRPLPVAGGL
;
A
#
# COMPACT_ATOMS: atom_id res chain seq x y z
N VAL A 1 4.03 -14.11 5.39
CA VAL A 1 4.55 -14.97 6.49
C VAL A 1 3.61 -16.15 6.65
N ILE A 2 4.14 -17.35 6.97
CA ILE A 2 3.38 -18.54 7.35
C ILE A 2 3.81 -18.90 8.77
N ALA A 3 2.84 -19.10 9.65
CA ALA A 3 3.06 -19.65 10.99
C ALA A 3 2.64 -21.12 10.96
N HIS A 4 3.62 -22.01 11.03
CA HIS A 4 3.37 -23.46 11.05
C HIS A 4 2.67 -23.85 12.35
N SER A 5 1.59 -24.58 12.26
CA SER A 5 0.79 -25.04 13.40
C SER A 5 -0.14 -26.16 12.96
N ASP A 6 -0.47 -27.04 13.88
CA ASP A 6 -1.51 -28.08 13.81
C ASP A 6 -2.71 -27.78 14.71
N LYS A 7 -2.71 -26.59 15.34
CA LYS A 7 -3.74 -26.17 16.29
C LYS A 7 -5.03 -25.74 15.58
N GLU A 8 -6.04 -25.42 16.39
CA GLU A 8 -7.36 -24.97 15.97
C GLU A 8 -7.27 -23.89 14.88
N ASP A 9 -8.12 -23.99 13.86
CA ASP A 9 -8.16 -23.14 12.67
C ASP A 9 -6.90 -23.18 11.76
N ALA A 10 -5.92 -24.05 12.03
CA ALA A 10 -4.85 -24.28 11.07
C ALA A 10 -5.41 -24.89 9.77
N ALA A 11 -4.83 -24.55 8.65
CA ALA A 11 -5.26 -25.03 7.33
C ALA A 11 -4.06 -25.23 6.39
N PRO A 12 -4.23 -26.02 5.32
CA PRO A 12 -3.19 -26.18 4.31
C PRO A 12 -2.77 -24.82 3.74
N THR A 13 -1.48 -24.59 3.61
CA THR A 13 -0.92 -23.38 3.03
C THR A 13 -0.56 -23.59 1.55
N TRP A 14 -0.38 -22.52 0.81
CA TRP A 14 0.09 -22.58 -0.59
C TRP A 14 1.48 -23.21 -0.76
N LYS A 15 2.28 -23.27 0.31
CA LYS A 15 3.58 -23.96 0.34
C LYS A 15 3.48 -25.45 0.66
N ARG A 16 2.28 -26.03 0.61
CA ARG A 16 2.02 -27.45 0.95
C ARG A 16 2.42 -27.80 2.39
N THR A 17 2.35 -26.83 3.28
CA THR A 17 2.52 -26.99 4.74
C THR A 17 1.18 -26.77 5.43
N TYR A 18 1.12 -26.94 6.74
CA TYR A 18 -0.08 -26.73 7.54
C TYR A 18 0.15 -25.59 8.53
N GLY A 19 -0.83 -24.75 8.76
CA GLY A 19 -0.69 -23.66 9.71
C GLY A 19 -1.59 -22.46 9.45
N HIS A 20 -1.09 -21.27 9.80
CA HIS A 20 -1.79 -20.00 9.69
C HIS A 20 -1.05 -19.03 8.77
N ARG A 21 -1.80 -18.08 8.23
CA ARG A 21 -1.27 -16.95 7.45
C ARG A 21 -1.61 -15.63 8.16
N PRO A 22 -0.82 -15.22 9.16
CA PRO A 22 -1.10 -14.02 9.92
C PRO A 22 -0.96 -12.77 9.06
N LEU A 23 -1.81 -11.77 9.34
CA LEU A 23 -1.67 -10.40 8.88
C LEU A 23 -1.21 -9.56 10.06
N LEU A 24 -0.06 -8.91 9.92
CA LEU A 24 0.60 -8.20 11.01
C LEU A 24 0.61 -6.70 10.73
N GLY A 25 0.41 -5.91 11.78
CA GLY A 25 0.56 -4.46 11.78
C GLY A 25 1.68 -4.02 12.71
N PHE A 26 2.51 -3.10 12.24
CA PHE A 26 3.62 -2.53 12.98
C PHE A 26 3.53 -1.01 12.99
N VAL A 27 4.00 -0.38 14.05
CA VAL A 27 4.30 1.06 14.06
C VAL A 27 5.77 1.23 13.69
N ASP A 28 6.00 2.05 12.70
CA ASP A 28 7.34 2.50 12.31
C ASP A 28 7.58 3.87 12.98
N HIS A 29 8.60 3.93 13.83
CA HIS A 29 8.98 5.16 14.55
C HIS A 29 9.97 6.03 13.78
N GLY A 30 10.18 5.75 12.50
CA GLY A 30 11.07 6.50 11.62
C GLY A 30 12.53 6.04 11.65
N PRO A 31 13.46 6.82 11.06
CA PRO A 31 14.86 6.43 10.95
C PRO A 31 15.47 6.14 12.32
N GLY A 32 16.05 4.94 12.47
CA GLY A 32 16.63 4.47 13.74
C GLY A 32 15.66 3.89 14.75
N GLY A 33 14.34 3.94 14.47
CA GLY A 33 13.32 3.27 15.27
C GLY A 33 13.18 1.80 14.89
N THR A 34 12.83 0.96 15.86
CA THR A 34 12.41 -0.43 15.63
C THR A 34 10.92 -0.48 15.37
N GLY A 35 10.49 -1.35 14.47
CA GLY A 35 9.05 -1.61 14.25
C GLY A 35 8.42 -2.23 15.49
N GLU A 36 7.36 -1.62 16.02
CA GLU A 36 6.61 -2.12 17.16
C GLU A 36 5.37 -2.89 16.68
N PRO A 37 5.19 -4.19 17.01
CA PRO A 37 4.01 -4.92 16.63
C PRO A 37 2.78 -4.43 17.42
N VAL A 38 1.75 -3.97 16.73
CA VAL A 38 0.53 -3.40 17.33
C VAL A 38 -0.74 -4.14 16.94
N ALA A 39 -0.68 -4.98 15.92
CA ALA A 39 -1.81 -5.81 15.52
C ALA A 39 -1.33 -7.15 14.95
N ALA A 40 -2.06 -8.20 15.29
CA ALA A 40 -1.92 -9.51 14.69
C ALA A 40 -3.32 -10.08 14.45
N LEU A 41 -3.65 -10.37 13.20
CA LEU A 41 -4.85 -11.08 12.81
C LEU A 41 -4.43 -12.47 12.34
N LEU A 42 -4.68 -13.47 13.17
CA LEU A 42 -4.41 -14.86 12.81
C LEU A 42 -5.50 -15.35 11.86
N ARG A 43 -5.07 -15.91 10.73
CA ARG A 43 -5.98 -16.38 9.68
C ARG A 43 -5.61 -17.81 9.29
N PRO A 44 -6.55 -18.62 8.81
CA PRO A 44 -6.25 -19.94 8.27
C PRO A 44 -5.14 -19.90 7.20
N GLY A 45 -4.38 -20.97 7.07
CA GLY A 45 -3.25 -21.05 6.13
C GLY A 45 -3.62 -20.83 4.67
N ASN A 46 -4.87 -21.15 4.31
CA ASN A 46 -5.46 -20.95 2.97
C ASN A 46 -6.12 -19.57 2.79
N ALA A 47 -6.07 -18.67 3.77
CA ALA A 47 -6.63 -17.32 3.65
C ALA A 47 -6.03 -16.58 2.46
N GLY A 48 -6.86 -15.87 1.70
CA GLY A 48 -6.45 -15.07 0.56
C GLY A 48 -5.48 -13.94 0.98
N ALA A 49 -4.54 -13.61 0.09
CA ALA A 49 -3.62 -12.50 0.35
C ALA A 49 -4.35 -11.16 0.37
N ASN A 50 -5.29 -10.99 -0.52
CA ASN A 50 -5.94 -9.71 -0.84
C ASN A 50 -7.36 -9.61 -0.27
N THR A 51 -7.61 -10.17 0.92
CA THR A 51 -8.93 -10.09 1.57
C THR A 51 -9.10 -8.70 2.18
N ALA A 52 -9.90 -7.86 1.56
CA ALA A 52 -10.11 -6.46 1.98
C ALA A 52 -10.59 -6.34 3.43
N THR A 53 -11.53 -7.21 3.84
CA THR A 53 -12.06 -7.25 5.22
C THR A 53 -10.97 -7.48 6.26
N ASP A 54 -10.04 -8.38 5.98
CA ASP A 54 -8.93 -8.69 6.88
C ASP A 54 -7.97 -7.51 7.02
N HIS A 55 -7.65 -6.83 5.90
CA HIS A 55 -6.83 -5.62 5.91
C HIS A 55 -7.50 -4.48 6.67
N ILE A 56 -8.82 -4.31 6.50
CA ILE A 56 -9.61 -3.33 7.25
C ILE A 56 -9.55 -3.65 8.75
N THR A 57 -9.76 -4.90 9.13
CA THR A 57 -9.73 -5.35 10.52
C THR A 57 -8.34 -5.13 11.14
N ALA A 58 -7.28 -5.56 10.46
CA ALA A 58 -5.91 -5.36 10.94
C ALA A 58 -5.55 -3.88 11.10
N ALA A 59 -5.95 -3.04 10.14
CA ALA A 59 -5.73 -1.59 10.24
C ALA A 59 -6.52 -0.96 11.41
N GLN A 60 -7.75 -1.41 11.65
CA GLN A 60 -8.56 -0.94 12.78
C GLN A 60 -7.94 -1.35 14.13
N LEU A 61 -7.47 -2.60 14.24
CA LEU A 61 -6.79 -3.08 15.45
C LEU A 61 -5.51 -2.27 15.70
N ALA A 62 -4.70 -2.04 14.66
CA ALA A 62 -3.49 -1.24 14.78
C ALA A 62 -3.80 0.20 15.23
N LEU A 63 -4.73 0.86 14.57
CA LEU A 63 -5.13 2.23 14.93
C LEU A 63 -5.70 2.33 16.35
N ALA A 64 -6.45 1.31 16.81
CA ALA A 64 -7.01 1.28 18.16
C ALA A 64 -5.92 1.24 19.26
N ARG A 65 -4.73 0.74 18.95
CA ARG A 65 -3.59 0.71 19.88
C ARG A 65 -2.83 2.03 19.96
N LEU A 66 -2.95 2.88 18.94
CA LEU A 66 -2.29 4.18 18.95
C LEU A 66 -2.95 5.15 19.94
N PRO A 67 -2.21 6.13 20.46
CA PRO A 67 -2.79 7.25 21.20
C PRO A 67 -3.86 7.96 20.37
N LYS A 68 -4.92 8.48 21.02
CA LYS A 68 -6.10 9.06 20.34
C LYS A 68 -5.74 10.08 19.25
N LYS A 69 -4.72 10.91 19.47
CA LYS A 69 -4.26 11.94 18.51
C LYS A 69 -3.75 11.38 17.18
N TYR A 70 -3.32 10.11 17.15
CA TYR A 70 -2.79 9.44 15.95
C TYR A 70 -3.81 8.52 15.24
N ARG A 71 -5.01 8.34 15.81
CA ARG A 71 -6.05 7.49 15.21
C ARG A 71 -6.73 8.12 14.00
N HIS A 72 -6.56 9.43 13.85
CA HIS A 72 -7.11 10.26 12.78
C HIS A 72 -6.09 11.32 12.36
N GLY A 73 -6.28 11.88 11.19
CA GLY A 73 -5.46 12.99 10.71
C GLY A 73 -4.25 12.55 9.88
N ARG A 74 -3.63 13.52 9.22
CA ARG A 74 -2.55 13.32 8.25
C ARG A 74 -1.20 12.95 8.88
N GLN A 75 -1.10 13.01 10.20
CA GLN A 75 0.13 12.65 10.91
C GLN A 75 0.40 11.13 10.92
N THR A 76 -0.63 10.33 10.67
CA THR A 76 -0.51 8.87 10.59
C THR A 76 -0.54 8.44 9.14
N LEU A 77 0.54 7.81 8.70
CA LEU A 77 0.66 7.19 7.39
C LEU A 77 0.46 5.68 7.52
N ILE A 78 -0.54 5.14 6.84
CA ILE A 78 -0.72 3.70 6.70
C ILE A 78 0.00 3.24 5.43
N ARG A 79 0.91 2.28 5.57
CA ARG A 79 1.63 1.67 4.45
C ARG A 79 1.30 0.20 4.36
N THR A 80 1.06 -0.28 3.16
CA THR A 80 0.88 -1.72 2.88
C THR A 80 1.63 -2.11 1.62
N ASP A 81 1.93 -3.40 1.52
CA ASP A 81 2.40 -4.02 0.29
C ASP A 81 1.24 -4.16 -0.73
N SER A 82 1.52 -4.86 -1.84
CA SER A 82 0.53 -5.08 -2.89
C SER A 82 -0.68 -5.93 -2.46
N ALA A 83 -0.57 -6.68 -1.37
CA ALA A 83 -1.71 -7.44 -0.86
C ALA A 83 -2.83 -6.54 -0.32
N GLY A 84 -2.50 -5.34 0.17
CA GLY A 84 -3.48 -4.32 0.57
C GLY A 84 -4.10 -3.54 -0.59
N GLY A 85 -3.66 -3.77 -1.82
CA GLY A 85 -4.10 -3.04 -3.03
C GLY A 85 -5.50 -3.41 -3.51
N THR A 86 -6.47 -3.47 -2.62
CA THR A 86 -7.88 -3.74 -2.94
C THR A 86 -8.69 -2.46 -2.94
N HIS A 87 -9.68 -2.38 -3.84
CA HIS A 87 -10.57 -1.21 -3.95
C HIS A 87 -11.24 -0.89 -2.60
N ASP A 88 -11.80 -1.89 -1.93
CA ASP A 88 -12.55 -1.69 -0.69
C ASP A 88 -11.65 -1.24 0.46
N PHE A 89 -10.43 -1.77 0.57
CA PHE A 89 -9.50 -1.30 1.59
C PHE A 89 -9.07 0.15 1.34
N VAL A 90 -8.73 0.50 0.10
CA VAL A 90 -8.39 1.88 -0.27
C VAL A 90 -9.58 2.81 -0.05
N ALA A 91 -10.81 2.41 -0.44
CA ALA A 91 -12.01 3.18 -0.18
C ALA A 91 -12.24 3.41 1.32
N ARG A 92 -11.95 2.40 2.15
CA ARG A 92 -12.03 2.50 3.61
C ARG A 92 -11.03 3.49 4.19
N LEU A 93 -9.77 3.45 3.74
CA LEU A 93 -8.74 4.43 4.17
C LEU A 93 -9.11 5.84 3.72
N ALA A 94 -9.70 5.90 2.56
CA ALA A 94 -10.14 7.10 1.86
C ALA A 94 -11.40 7.72 2.43
N GLN A 95 -12.10 7.11 3.35
CA GLN A 95 -13.40 7.55 3.88
C GLN A 95 -13.32 8.95 4.50
N ARG A 96 -14.33 9.77 4.22
CA ARG A 96 -14.47 11.11 4.82
C ARG A 96 -14.46 11.03 6.36
N GLY A 97 -13.83 12.00 7.02
CA GLY A 97 -13.73 12.09 8.47
C GLY A 97 -12.54 11.36 9.09
N ARG A 98 -11.84 10.48 8.35
CA ARG A 98 -10.62 9.82 8.86
C ARG A 98 -9.37 10.63 8.64
N TRP A 99 -9.23 11.27 7.48
CA TRP A 99 -8.09 12.14 7.09
C TRP A 99 -6.72 11.46 7.21
N LEU A 100 -6.64 10.14 7.22
CA LEU A 100 -5.40 9.39 7.26
C LEU A 100 -4.62 9.56 5.95
N SER A 101 -3.30 9.63 6.05
CA SER A 101 -2.44 9.44 4.89
C SER A 101 -2.25 7.95 4.64
N TYR A 102 -2.14 7.53 3.39
CA TYR A 102 -1.88 6.13 3.07
C TYR A 102 -1.01 5.98 1.83
N SER A 103 -0.21 4.91 1.83
CA SER A 103 0.59 4.45 0.71
C SER A 103 0.34 2.95 0.57
N VAL A 104 -0.32 2.56 -0.50
CA VAL A 104 -0.76 1.19 -0.73
C VAL A 104 -0.10 0.69 -2.00
N GLY A 105 0.64 -0.40 -1.90
CA GLY A 105 1.14 -1.13 -3.06
C GLY A 105 -0.04 -1.70 -3.86
N MET A 106 0.14 -1.86 -5.17
CA MET A 106 -0.86 -2.50 -6.02
C MET A 106 -0.18 -3.28 -7.15
N VAL A 107 -0.89 -4.25 -7.67
CA VAL A 107 -0.46 -4.97 -8.86
C VAL A 107 -0.65 -4.05 -10.06
N ILE A 108 0.38 -3.91 -10.88
CA ILE A 108 0.30 -3.17 -12.14
C ILE A 108 -0.46 -4.04 -13.14
N THR A 109 -1.68 -3.63 -13.46
CA THR A 109 -2.49 -4.25 -14.51
C THR A 109 -2.06 -3.70 -15.87
N GLU A 110 -2.42 -4.39 -16.95
CA GLU A 110 -2.18 -3.90 -18.31
C GLU A 110 -2.76 -2.49 -18.53
N ALA A 111 -3.96 -2.23 -18.02
CA ALA A 111 -4.57 -0.90 -18.11
C ALA A 111 -3.72 0.19 -17.43
N ILE A 112 -3.17 -0.10 -16.23
CA ILE A 112 -2.27 0.81 -15.54
C ILE A 112 -0.98 1.01 -16.34
N HIS A 113 -0.40 -0.08 -16.86
CA HIS A 113 0.81 -0.03 -17.68
C HIS A 113 0.61 0.86 -18.91
N GLN A 114 -0.48 0.70 -19.65
CA GLN A 114 -0.80 1.53 -20.80
C GLN A 114 -0.94 3.02 -20.44
N HIS A 115 -1.55 3.34 -19.29
CA HIS A 115 -1.61 4.73 -18.82
C HIS A 115 -0.24 5.29 -18.43
N VAL A 116 0.61 4.48 -17.82
CA VAL A 116 1.99 4.86 -17.46
C VAL A 116 2.82 5.21 -18.69
N LEU A 117 2.67 4.45 -19.79
CA LEU A 117 3.36 4.74 -21.05
C LEU A 117 2.94 6.05 -21.70
N GLN A 118 1.76 6.56 -21.37
CA GLN A 118 1.23 7.83 -21.88
C GLN A 118 1.67 9.04 -21.04
N VAL A 119 2.30 8.83 -19.89
CA VAL A 119 2.76 9.93 -19.02
C VAL A 119 3.92 10.66 -19.70
N PRO A 120 3.80 11.98 -19.98
CA PRO A 120 4.85 12.73 -20.65
C PRO A 120 6.13 12.77 -19.79
N GLU A 121 7.27 12.82 -20.45
CA GLU A 121 8.57 12.82 -19.78
C GLU A 121 8.72 13.92 -18.73
N SER A 122 8.16 15.09 -19.00
CA SER A 122 8.18 16.23 -18.09
C SER A 122 7.41 16.05 -16.78
N ALA A 123 6.51 15.05 -16.70
CA ALA A 123 5.73 14.76 -15.51
C ALA A 123 6.47 13.82 -14.51
N TRP A 124 7.60 13.24 -14.94
CA TRP A 124 8.38 12.36 -14.09
C TRP A 124 9.39 13.15 -13.25
N THR A 125 9.39 12.91 -11.96
CA THR A 125 10.37 13.44 -11.01
C THR A 125 11.20 12.30 -10.43
N ALA A 126 12.48 12.54 -10.16
CA ALA A 126 13.32 11.53 -9.53
C ALA A 126 12.77 11.12 -8.16
N ALA A 127 12.77 9.83 -7.88
CA ALA A 127 12.42 9.34 -6.55
C ALA A 127 13.54 9.66 -5.56
N VAL A 128 13.18 9.83 -4.29
CA VAL A 128 14.11 10.23 -3.22
C VAL A 128 14.29 9.08 -2.24
N GLU A 129 15.51 8.83 -1.83
CA GLU A 129 15.87 7.88 -0.77
C GLU A 129 15.51 8.43 0.62
N ALA A 130 15.47 7.56 1.63
CA ALA A 130 15.17 7.95 3.01
C ALA A 130 16.15 8.97 3.59
N ASN A 131 17.38 9.01 3.10
CA ASN A 131 18.44 9.98 3.48
C ASN A 131 18.36 11.30 2.70
N GLY A 132 17.36 11.46 1.81
CA GLY A 132 17.18 12.66 0.97
C GLY A 132 17.94 12.63 -0.35
N GLY A 133 18.76 11.61 -0.62
CA GLY A 133 19.46 11.43 -1.89
C GLY A 133 18.51 11.01 -3.01
N ILE A 134 18.90 11.21 -4.26
CA ILE A 134 18.15 10.73 -5.42
C ILE A 134 18.32 9.21 -5.54
N ARG A 135 17.21 8.50 -5.67
CA ARG A 135 17.21 7.07 -5.91
C ARG A 135 17.49 6.78 -7.38
N ASP A 136 18.60 6.13 -7.65
CA ASP A 136 18.98 5.76 -9.02
C ASP A 136 17.96 4.80 -9.65
N GLY A 137 17.66 5.03 -10.91
CA GLY A 137 16.74 4.19 -11.69
C GLY A 137 15.26 4.26 -11.28
N ALA A 138 14.84 5.22 -10.44
CA ALA A 138 13.46 5.34 -9.98
C ALA A 138 12.90 6.75 -10.15
N TRP A 139 11.64 6.82 -10.64
CA TRP A 139 10.92 8.07 -10.85
C TRP A 139 9.52 7.98 -10.29
N VAL A 140 8.94 9.13 -10.00
CA VAL A 140 7.58 9.28 -9.49
C VAL A 140 6.81 10.19 -10.45
N ALA A 141 5.63 9.75 -10.84
CA ALA A 141 4.68 10.58 -11.57
C ALA A 141 3.32 10.55 -10.88
N GLU A 142 2.58 11.63 -11.03
CA GLU A 142 1.22 11.73 -10.55
C GLU A 142 0.25 11.40 -11.67
N LEU A 143 -0.56 10.35 -11.48
CA LEU A 143 -1.62 9.96 -12.41
C LEU A 143 -2.93 10.62 -11.96
N THR A 144 -3.16 11.83 -12.40
CA THR A 144 -4.45 12.52 -12.24
C THR A 144 -5.26 12.47 -13.52
N ARG A 145 -6.56 12.23 -13.40
CA ARG A 145 -7.47 12.38 -14.54
C ARG A 145 -7.52 13.86 -14.93
N PRO A 146 -7.28 14.24 -16.21
CA PRO A 146 -7.23 15.64 -16.63
C PRO A 146 -8.53 16.43 -16.45
N GLU A 147 -9.66 15.78 -16.20
CA GLU A 147 -10.97 16.40 -16.21
C GLU A 147 -11.69 16.31 -14.87
N ALA A 148 -11.31 17.19 -13.93
CA ALA A 148 -12.19 17.54 -12.83
C ALA A 148 -12.26 19.06 -12.71
N PRO A 149 -13.48 19.65 -12.71
CA PRO A 149 -13.62 21.10 -12.53
C PRO A 149 -13.03 21.51 -11.18
N LEU A 150 -12.41 22.71 -11.15
CA LEU A 150 -11.76 23.33 -9.98
C LEU A 150 -12.61 23.43 -8.72
N SER A 151 -13.90 23.16 -8.81
CA SER A 151 -14.85 23.15 -7.68
C SER A 151 -14.93 21.82 -6.93
N ALA A 152 -14.26 20.76 -7.39
CA ALA A 152 -14.22 19.49 -6.69
C ALA A 152 -13.22 19.54 -5.52
N PRO A 153 -13.54 18.93 -4.34
CA PRO A 153 -12.58 18.83 -3.26
C PRO A 153 -11.31 18.15 -3.77
N PRO A 154 -10.11 18.48 -3.22
CA PRO A 154 -8.83 17.98 -3.74
C PRO A 154 -8.90 16.46 -3.84
N ARG A 155 -8.90 15.98 -5.08
CA ARG A 155 -8.92 14.56 -5.37
C ARG A 155 -7.60 13.98 -4.89
N ARG A 156 -7.69 12.82 -4.30
CA ARG A 156 -6.55 12.07 -3.78
C ARG A 156 -5.57 11.81 -4.89
N GLN A 157 -4.37 12.31 -4.69
CA GLN A 157 -3.28 12.17 -5.63
C GLN A 157 -2.80 10.72 -5.58
N CYS A 158 -2.90 10.01 -6.70
CA CYS A 158 -2.26 8.72 -6.88
C CYS A 158 -0.84 8.98 -7.40
N ARG A 159 0.17 8.81 -6.54
CA ARG A 159 1.58 8.86 -6.95
C ARG A 159 2.06 7.45 -7.21
N LEU A 160 2.50 7.21 -8.42
CA LEU A 160 3.07 5.94 -8.82
C LEU A 160 4.60 6.08 -8.82
N ALA A 161 5.29 5.24 -8.04
CA ALA A 161 6.74 5.10 -8.08
C ALA A 161 7.09 3.88 -8.96
N LEU A 162 7.68 4.11 -10.11
CA LEU A 162 8.04 3.05 -11.07
C LEU A 162 9.46 3.28 -11.60
N PRO A 163 10.16 2.21 -12.02
CA PRO A 163 11.30 2.37 -12.91
C PRO A 163 10.82 3.00 -14.22
N ARG A 164 11.58 3.95 -14.75
CA ARG A 164 11.26 4.62 -16.01
C ARG A 164 11.18 3.59 -17.13
N PRO A 165 10.12 3.54 -17.95
CA PRO A 165 10.11 2.70 -19.13
C PRO A 165 11.24 3.16 -20.04
N LEU A 166 12.07 2.21 -20.48
CA LEU A 166 13.09 2.47 -21.50
C LEU A 166 12.40 2.98 -22.77
N PRO A 167 12.95 4.00 -23.46
CA PRO A 167 12.43 4.39 -24.76
C PRO A 167 12.47 3.16 -25.67
N VAL A 168 11.33 2.85 -26.27
CA VAL A 168 11.28 1.84 -27.32
C VAL A 168 12.19 2.35 -28.42
N ALA A 169 13.31 1.67 -28.65
CA ALA A 169 14.19 1.97 -29.77
C ALA A 169 13.33 1.90 -31.04
N GLY A 170 13.11 3.06 -31.67
CA GLY A 170 12.36 3.13 -32.90
C GLY A 170 13.06 2.22 -33.91
N GLY A 171 12.34 1.20 -34.35
CA GLY A 171 12.77 0.39 -35.50
C GLY A 171 12.85 1.30 -36.72
N LEU A 172 13.99 1.23 -37.38
CA LEU A 172 14.22 1.71 -38.73
C LEU A 172 13.35 0.95 -39.72
#